data_4e0c99b0de3f5a199c97c4d24f1504fc
#
_entry.id   4e0c99b0de3f5a199c97c4d24f1504fc
#
_cell.length_a   1.000
_cell.length_b   1.000
_cell.length_c   1.000
_cell.angle_alpha   90.00
_cell.angle_beta   90.00
_cell.angle_gamma   90.00
#
_symmetry.space_group_name_H-M   'P 1'
#
loop_
_entity.id
_entity.type
_entity.pdbx_description
1 polymer ?
#
loop_
_entity_poly.entity_id
_entity_poly.type
_entity_poly.pdbx_seq_one_letter_code
_entity_poly.pdbx_strand_id
1 'polypeptide(L)'
;ALTERAFSWGMALCTAFCAVLLRGFAVQVNNDAAVMLKQKTTVVNLANRLCTRLEENADYQNGAEVVILGEPKRGAYPEESPLKPMERAQFGPLSFDPTFNAHGWYVLVWDELGVQLNECADETVRAISNSDAFKAMPNYPADGCIQTIDGVVTLKVADFPF
;
A
#
# COMPACT_ATOMS: atom_id res chain seq x y z
N ALA A 1 -4.79 60.34 -0.28
CA ALA A 1 -4.65 59.89 -1.69
C ALA A 1 -3.45 58.95 -1.91
N LEU A 2 -2.22 59.26 -1.48
CA LEU A 2 -1.03 58.37 -1.67
C LEU A 2 -1.09 57.12 -0.77
N THR A 3 -1.53 57.29 0.47
CA THR A 3 -1.70 56.19 1.44
C THR A 3 -2.80 55.22 1.05
N GLU A 4 -3.89 55.66 0.51
CA GLU A 4 -5.01 54.81 0.01
C GLU A 4 -4.59 54.01 -1.21
N ARG A 5 -3.84 54.60 -2.14
CA ARG A 5 -3.31 53.89 -3.28
C ARG A 5 -2.29 52.81 -2.86
N ALA A 6 -1.40 53.13 -1.93
CA ALA A 6 -0.43 52.14 -1.40
C ALA A 6 -1.15 51.00 -0.70
N PHE A 7 -2.19 51.26 0.08
CA PHE A 7 -3.01 50.24 0.72
C PHE A 7 -3.74 49.35 -0.30
N SER A 8 -4.34 49.97 -1.32
CA SER A 8 -5.01 49.21 -2.41
C SER A 8 -4.05 48.29 -3.16
N TRP A 9 -2.85 48.77 -3.48
CA TRP A 9 -1.82 47.93 -4.10
C TRP A 9 -1.34 46.79 -3.17
N GLY A 10 -1.18 47.05 -1.88
CA GLY A 10 -0.84 46.04 -0.89
C GLY A 10 -1.89 44.96 -0.81
N MET A 11 -3.15 45.30 -0.77
CA MET A 11 -4.26 44.34 -0.77
C MET A 11 -4.31 43.51 -2.06
N ALA A 12 -4.12 44.12 -3.23
CA ALA A 12 -4.08 43.42 -4.51
C ALA A 12 -2.94 42.40 -4.58
N LEU A 13 -1.75 42.77 -4.09
CA LEU A 13 -0.60 41.86 -4.03
C LEU A 13 -0.85 40.70 -3.06
N CYS A 14 -1.40 40.94 -1.87
CA CYS A 14 -1.76 39.89 -0.93
C CYS A 14 -2.80 38.93 -1.54
N THR A 15 -3.83 39.47 -2.20
CA THR A 15 -4.85 38.64 -2.85
C THR A 15 -4.25 37.77 -3.97
N ALA A 16 -3.39 38.36 -4.81
CA ALA A 16 -2.70 37.64 -5.86
C ALA A 16 -1.80 36.54 -5.28
N PHE A 17 -1.05 36.84 -4.22
CA PHE A 17 -0.21 35.86 -3.53
C PHE A 17 -1.04 34.71 -2.93
N CYS A 18 -2.13 35.01 -2.23
CA CYS A 18 -3.05 33.99 -1.71
C CYS A 18 -3.64 33.14 -2.83
N ALA A 19 -4.02 33.71 -3.95
CA ALA A 19 -4.55 32.97 -5.09
C ALA A 19 -3.51 32.00 -5.67
N VAL A 20 -2.25 32.39 -5.77
CA VAL A 20 -1.13 31.53 -6.21
C VAL A 20 -0.92 30.37 -5.24
N LEU A 21 -0.90 30.66 -3.93
CA LEU A 21 -0.78 29.63 -2.89
C LEU A 21 -1.92 28.62 -2.93
N LEU A 22 -3.18 29.11 -2.99
CA LEU A 22 -4.35 28.24 -3.06
C LEU A 22 -4.34 27.36 -4.30
N ARG A 23 -3.93 27.90 -5.45
CA ARG A 23 -3.76 27.12 -6.67
C ARG A 23 -2.69 26.04 -6.50
N GLY A 24 -1.54 26.39 -5.92
CA GLY A 24 -0.46 25.44 -5.64
C GLY A 24 -0.93 24.30 -4.75
N PHE A 25 -1.64 24.63 -3.69
CA PHE A 25 -2.25 23.66 -2.76
C PHE A 25 -3.26 22.74 -3.47
N ALA A 26 -4.16 23.29 -4.27
CA ALA A 26 -5.16 22.52 -5.00
C ALA A 26 -4.50 21.53 -5.98
N VAL A 27 -3.46 21.95 -6.70
CA VAL A 27 -2.71 21.06 -7.59
C VAL A 27 -2.03 19.94 -6.81
N GLN A 28 -1.39 20.27 -5.68
CA GLN A 28 -0.69 19.29 -4.86
C GLN A 28 -1.67 18.25 -4.29
N VAL A 29 -2.78 18.68 -3.70
CA VAL A 29 -3.79 17.77 -3.13
C VAL A 29 -4.37 16.84 -4.21
N ASN A 30 -4.61 17.34 -5.41
CA ASN A 30 -5.08 16.49 -6.51
C ASN A 30 -4.03 15.47 -6.95
N ASN A 31 -2.75 15.87 -6.98
CA ASN A 31 -1.66 14.95 -7.29
C ASN A 31 -1.52 13.86 -6.23
N ASP A 32 -1.56 14.23 -4.96
CA ASP A 32 -1.46 13.28 -3.85
C ASP A 32 -2.64 12.30 -3.86
N ALA A 33 -3.86 12.79 -4.09
CA ALA A 33 -5.05 11.95 -4.23
C ALA A 33 -4.93 10.97 -5.42
N ALA A 34 -4.40 11.41 -6.56
CA ALA A 34 -4.19 10.57 -7.73
C ALA A 34 -3.14 9.46 -7.45
N VAL A 35 -2.04 9.79 -6.77
CA VAL A 35 -1.01 8.84 -6.37
C VAL A 35 -1.57 7.82 -5.40
N MET A 36 -2.30 8.25 -4.35
CA MET A 36 -2.95 7.36 -3.39
C MET A 36 -3.94 6.40 -4.05
N LEU A 37 -4.79 6.91 -4.94
CA LEU A 37 -5.75 6.07 -5.68
C LEU A 37 -5.02 5.03 -6.53
N LYS A 38 -3.93 5.42 -7.18
CA LYS A 38 -3.13 4.51 -7.99
C LYS A 38 -2.45 3.44 -7.12
N GLN A 39 -1.90 3.81 -5.97
CA GLN A 39 -1.33 2.87 -5.01
C GLN A 39 -2.39 1.90 -4.52
N LYS A 40 -3.54 2.38 -4.06
CA LYS A 40 -4.67 1.55 -3.63
C LYS A 40 -5.05 0.55 -4.72
N THR A 41 -5.27 1.00 -5.95
CA THR A 41 -5.63 0.14 -7.07
C THR A 41 -4.58 -0.96 -7.32
N THR A 42 -3.30 -0.61 -7.23
CA THR A 42 -2.20 -1.58 -7.42
C THR A 42 -2.21 -2.65 -6.34
N VAL A 43 -2.44 -2.26 -5.08
CA VAL A 43 -2.48 -3.18 -3.93
C VAL A 43 -3.69 -4.10 -4.00
N VAL A 44 -4.87 -3.55 -4.29
CA VAL A 44 -6.11 -4.35 -4.44
C VAL A 44 -5.98 -5.36 -5.58
N ASN A 45 -5.41 -4.96 -6.72
CA ASN A 45 -5.14 -5.89 -7.83
C ASN A 45 -4.13 -6.98 -7.45
N LEU A 46 -3.14 -6.66 -6.62
CA LEU A 46 -2.22 -7.66 -6.08
C LEU A 46 -2.96 -8.61 -5.15
N ALA A 47 -3.71 -8.09 -4.17
CA ALA A 47 -4.49 -8.87 -3.22
C ALA A 47 -5.43 -9.85 -3.93
N ASN A 48 -6.13 -9.39 -4.97
CA ASN A 48 -7.00 -10.26 -5.77
C ASN A 48 -6.24 -11.43 -6.41
N ARG A 49 -5.05 -11.18 -7.00
CA ARG A 49 -4.21 -12.25 -7.57
C ARG A 49 -3.65 -13.20 -6.52
N LEU A 50 -3.35 -12.69 -5.31
CA LEU A 50 -2.89 -13.52 -4.20
C LEU A 50 -4.03 -14.42 -3.71
N CYS A 51 -5.24 -13.89 -3.56
CA CYS A 51 -6.43 -14.68 -3.18
C CYS A 51 -6.73 -15.77 -4.22
N THR A 52 -6.71 -15.44 -5.51
CA THR A 52 -6.90 -16.43 -6.57
C THR A 52 -5.87 -17.57 -6.47
N ARG A 53 -4.59 -17.24 -6.32
CA ARG A 53 -3.54 -18.26 -6.15
C ARG A 53 -3.68 -19.07 -4.87
N LEU A 54 -4.16 -18.45 -3.79
CA LEU A 54 -4.44 -19.13 -2.54
C LEU A 54 -5.56 -20.15 -2.73
N GLU A 55 -6.65 -19.77 -3.39
CA GLU A 55 -7.79 -20.62 -3.68
C GLU A 55 -7.47 -21.79 -4.62
N GLU A 56 -6.50 -21.59 -5.54
CA GLU A 56 -5.99 -22.64 -6.43
C GLU A 56 -5.00 -23.59 -5.74
N ASN A 57 -4.52 -23.26 -4.55
CA ASN A 57 -3.55 -24.09 -3.83
C ASN A 57 -4.24 -25.28 -3.18
N ALA A 58 -3.70 -26.50 -3.43
CA ALA A 58 -4.27 -27.74 -2.94
C ALA A 58 -4.31 -27.87 -1.40
N ASP A 59 -3.37 -27.19 -0.73
CA ASP A 59 -3.30 -27.20 0.74
C ASP A 59 -4.27 -26.21 1.39
N TYR A 60 -4.82 -25.25 0.62
CA TYR A 60 -5.81 -24.31 1.13
C TYR A 60 -7.21 -24.92 1.13
N GLN A 61 -7.79 -25.00 2.31
CA GLN A 61 -9.20 -25.37 2.49
C GLN A 61 -9.94 -24.21 3.12
N ASN A 62 -11.21 -24.06 2.78
CA ASN A 62 -12.04 -23.02 3.38
C ASN A 62 -12.06 -23.19 4.91
N GLY A 63 -11.62 -22.16 5.62
CA GLY A 63 -11.45 -22.17 7.07
C GLY A 63 -10.03 -22.49 7.57
N ALA A 64 -9.07 -22.76 6.67
CA ALA A 64 -7.66 -22.88 7.07
C ALA A 64 -7.11 -21.53 7.56
N GLU A 65 -6.23 -21.58 8.56
CA GLU A 65 -5.45 -20.40 8.94
C GLU A 65 -4.48 -20.05 7.82
N VAL A 66 -4.45 -18.76 7.49
CA VAL A 66 -3.61 -18.20 6.44
C VAL A 66 -2.73 -17.12 7.03
N VAL A 67 -1.49 -17.02 6.58
CA VAL A 67 -0.64 -15.87 6.85
C VAL A 67 -0.04 -15.33 5.56
N ILE A 68 -0.17 -14.02 5.34
CA ILE A 68 0.43 -13.32 4.20
C ILE A 68 1.52 -12.41 4.74
N LEU A 69 2.76 -12.63 4.31
CA LEU A 69 3.94 -11.93 4.80
C LEU A 69 4.73 -11.26 3.68
N GLY A 70 5.27 -10.12 4.01
CA GLY A 70 6.11 -9.33 3.14
C GLY A 70 5.38 -8.14 2.52
N GLU A 71 6.12 -7.04 2.40
CA GLU A 71 5.65 -5.82 1.76
C GLU A 71 6.08 -5.82 0.29
N PRO A 72 5.13 -5.77 -0.66
CA PRO A 72 5.49 -5.70 -2.07
C PRO A 72 6.20 -4.38 -2.34
N LYS A 73 7.32 -4.42 -3.07
CA LYS A 73 7.94 -3.19 -3.60
C LYS A 73 6.93 -2.50 -4.51
N ARG A 74 6.44 -1.33 -4.09
CA ARG A 74 5.38 -0.60 -4.78
C ARG A 74 5.81 0.82 -5.07
N GLY A 75 5.49 1.23 -6.28
CA GLY A 75 5.34 2.61 -6.65
C GLY A 75 3.99 2.79 -7.32
N ALA A 76 3.39 3.97 -7.23
CA ALA A 76 2.21 4.30 -8.01
C ALA A 76 2.52 4.28 -9.51
N TYR A 77 3.77 4.58 -9.86
CA TYR A 77 4.23 4.64 -11.25
C TYR A 77 5.52 3.87 -11.46
N PRO A 78 5.72 3.24 -12.63
CA PRO A 78 7.00 2.66 -13.02
C PRO A 78 8.15 3.68 -12.97
N GLU A 79 9.39 3.21 -12.77
CA GLU A 79 10.56 4.10 -12.67
C GLU A 79 10.77 4.95 -13.94
N GLU A 80 10.43 4.42 -15.11
CA GLU A 80 10.56 5.10 -16.41
C GLU A 80 9.38 6.06 -16.69
N SER A 81 8.37 6.08 -15.83
CA SER A 81 7.19 6.92 -16.04
C SER A 81 7.54 8.41 -15.86
N PRO A 82 7.09 9.28 -16.78
CA PRO A 82 7.22 10.73 -16.60
C PRO A 82 6.44 11.25 -15.38
N LEU A 83 5.54 10.43 -14.82
CA LEU A 83 4.76 10.74 -13.61
C LEU A 83 5.44 10.29 -12.32
N LYS A 84 6.55 9.55 -12.40
CA LYS A 84 7.30 9.08 -11.21
C LYS A 84 7.69 10.20 -10.23
N PRO A 85 8.08 11.41 -10.68
CA PRO A 85 8.36 12.50 -9.75
C PRO A 85 7.17 12.92 -8.87
N MET A 86 5.92 12.65 -9.29
CA MET A 86 4.73 12.96 -8.50
C MET A 86 4.68 12.16 -7.19
N GLU A 87 5.21 10.93 -7.17
CA GLU A 87 5.28 10.12 -5.94
C GLU A 87 6.14 10.75 -4.85
N ARG A 88 7.16 11.52 -5.27
CA ARG A 88 8.11 12.15 -4.35
C ARG A 88 7.63 13.49 -3.80
N ALA A 89 6.58 14.03 -4.39
CA ALA A 89 6.04 15.35 -4.07
C ALA A 89 4.93 15.31 -3.02
N GLN A 90 4.68 14.17 -2.38
CA GLN A 90 3.62 14.02 -1.39
C GLN A 90 3.89 14.83 -0.12
N PHE A 91 2.87 15.53 0.37
CA PHE A 91 2.87 16.20 1.66
C PHE A 91 2.35 15.25 2.75
N GLY A 92 3.23 14.87 3.68
CA GLY A 92 2.88 14.08 4.84
C GLY A 92 2.78 12.57 4.59
N PRO A 93 2.30 11.80 5.57
CA PRO A 93 2.24 10.33 5.53
C PRO A 93 1.05 9.83 4.69
N LEU A 94 0.94 10.29 3.47
CA LEU A 94 -0.10 9.90 2.52
C LEU A 94 0.26 8.64 1.74
N SER A 95 1.01 7.71 2.35
CA SER A 95 1.22 6.39 1.78
C SER A 95 0.06 5.48 2.18
N PHE A 96 -0.66 4.96 1.20
CA PHE A 96 -1.57 3.86 1.43
C PHE A 96 -0.75 2.58 1.53
N ASP A 97 -0.44 2.19 2.74
CA ASP A 97 0.29 0.96 3.02
C ASP A 97 -0.42 0.09 4.07
N PRO A 98 -1.50 -0.61 3.66
CA PRO A 98 -2.21 -1.50 4.56
C PRO A 98 -1.46 -2.81 4.81
N THR A 99 -0.37 -3.07 4.10
CA THR A 99 0.28 -4.38 4.07
C THR A 99 1.61 -4.43 4.82
N PHE A 100 1.86 -3.44 5.69
CA PHE A 100 3.08 -3.39 6.51
C PHE A 100 3.17 -4.52 7.55
N ASN A 101 2.05 -5.19 7.87
CA ASN A 101 1.99 -6.36 8.73
C ASN A 101 0.95 -7.38 8.22
N ALA A 102 0.93 -8.58 8.83
CA ALA A 102 0.00 -9.63 8.45
C ALA A 102 -1.47 -9.19 8.62
N HIS A 103 -1.80 -8.51 9.73
CA HIS A 103 -3.16 -8.02 10.00
C HIS A 103 -3.65 -7.07 8.91
N GLY A 104 -2.80 -6.20 8.40
CA GLY A 104 -3.15 -5.29 7.31
C GLY A 104 -3.59 -6.00 6.04
N TRP A 105 -3.03 -7.20 5.74
CA TRP A 105 -3.48 -8.01 4.62
C TRP A 105 -4.90 -8.53 4.80
N TYR A 106 -5.27 -8.99 6.01
CA TYR A 106 -6.63 -9.48 6.28
C TYR A 106 -7.65 -8.36 6.15
N VAL A 107 -7.38 -7.19 6.74
CA VAL A 107 -8.24 -6.01 6.62
C VAL A 107 -8.41 -5.61 5.16
N LEU A 108 -7.34 -5.56 4.38
CA LEU A 108 -7.40 -5.21 2.96
C LEU A 108 -8.25 -6.19 2.16
N VAL A 109 -8.04 -7.49 2.36
CA VAL A 109 -8.77 -8.54 1.64
C VAL A 109 -10.24 -8.53 2.02
N TRP A 110 -10.56 -8.34 3.31
CA TRP A 110 -11.93 -8.22 3.78
C TRP A 110 -12.63 -6.98 3.21
N ASP A 111 -12.03 -5.81 3.38
CA ASP A 111 -12.68 -4.54 3.03
C ASP A 111 -12.81 -4.33 1.52
N GLU A 112 -11.82 -4.75 0.74
CA GLU A 112 -11.79 -4.46 -0.70
C GLU A 112 -12.27 -5.61 -1.57
N LEU A 113 -12.13 -6.87 -1.11
CA LEU A 113 -12.52 -8.05 -1.88
C LEU A 113 -13.72 -8.80 -1.27
N GLY A 114 -14.11 -8.49 -0.03
CA GLY A 114 -15.17 -9.20 0.68
C GLY A 114 -14.81 -10.65 1.05
N VAL A 115 -13.54 -11.01 1.02
CA VAL A 115 -13.05 -12.37 1.33
C VAL A 115 -12.56 -12.41 2.78
N GLN A 116 -13.14 -13.29 3.57
CA GLN A 116 -12.74 -13.51 4.95
C GLN A 116 -11.67 -14.60 5.02
N LEU A 117 -10.46 -14.23 5.38
CA LEU A 117 -9.38 -15.16 5.71
C LEU A 117 -9.35 -15.40 7.22
N ASN A 118 -9.03 -16.62 7.66
CA ASN A 118 -8.80 -16.90 9.07
C ASN A 118 -7.41 -16.43 9.47
N GLU A 119 -7.38 -15.45 10.36
CA GLU A 119 -6.16 -14.82 10.86
C GLU A 119 -5.50 -15.72 11.92
N CYS A 120 -4.18 -15.87 11.83
CA CYS A 120 -3.38 -16.57 12.83
C CYS A 120 -3.09 -15.66 14.04
N ALA A 121 -2.83 -16.27 15.18
CA ALA A 121 -2.32 -15.55 16.35
C ALA A 121 -0.95 -14.91 16.06
N ASP A 122 -0.67 -13.77 16.68
CA ASP A 122 0.59 -13.04 16.49
C ASP A 122 1.83 -13.87 16.80
N GLU A 123 1.76 -14.76 17.80
CA GLU A 123 2.84 -15.68 18.14
C GLU A 123 3.15 -16.65 17.01
N THR A 124 2.11 -17.18 16.36
CA THR A 124 2.24 -18.06 15.20
C THR A 124 2.85 -17.32 14.02
N VAL A 125 2.37 -16.10 13.74
CA VAL A 125 2.93 -15.24 12.69
C VAL A 125 4.43 -15.00 12.91
N ARG A 126 4.84 -14.69 14.14
CA ARG A 126 6.25 -14.49 14.50
C ARG A 126 7.07 -15.77 14.40
N ALA A 127 6.52 -16.90 14.81
CA ALA A 127 7.20 -18.20 14.69
C ALA A 127 7.46 -18.56 13.22
N ILE A 128 6.43 -18.45 12.37
CA ILE A 128 6.53 -18.72 10.94
C ILE A 128 7.55 -17.80 10.29
N SER A 129 7.46 -16.50 10.51
CA SER A 129 8.32 -15.50 9.89
C SER A 129 9.80 -15.67 10.24
N ASN A 130 10.11 -16.19 11.43
CA ASN A 130 11.48 -16.50 11.88
C ASN A 130 11.98 -17.88 11.42
N SER A 131 11.10 -18.74 10.94
CA SER A 131 11.44 -20.12 10.55
C SER A 131 12.39 -20.17 9.34
N ASP A 132 13.25 -21.17 9.32
CA ASP A 132 14.11 -21.41 8.15
C ASP A 132 13.29 -21.82 6.91
N ALA A 133 12.14 -22.48 7.12
CA ALA A 133 11.21 -22.83 6.06
C ALA A 133 10.72 -21.56 5.34
N PHE A 134 10.23 -20.56 6.09
CA PHE A 134 9.79 -19.29 5.49
C PHE A 134 10.91 -18.52 4.79
N LYS A 135 12.12 -18.49 5.38
CA LYS A 135 13.26 -17.80 4.79
C LYS A 135 13.66 -18.43 3.45
N ALA A 136 13.55 -19.77 3.33
CA ALA A 136 13.86 -20.50 2.10
C ALA A 136 12.77 -20.38 1.02
N MET A 137 11.55 -19.95 1.37
CA MET A 137 10.48 -19.77 0.39
C MET A 137 10.85 -18.71 -0.64
N PRO A 138 10.53 -18.93 -1.92
CA PRO A 138 10.63 -17.88 -2.93
C PRO A 138 9.55 -16.81 -2.73
N ASN A 139 9.87 -15.59 -3.15
CA ASN A 139 8.91 -14.50 -3.14
C ASN A 139 7.91 -14.62 -4.29
N TYR A 140 6.67 -14.13 -4.06
CA TYR A 140 5.68 -13.97 -5.12
C TYR A 140 6.28 -13.15 -6.29
N PRO A 141 6.03 -13.51 -7.57
CA PRO A 141 5.07 -14.50 -8.07
C PRO A 141 5.65 -15.90 -8.34
N ALA A 142 6.81 -16.24 -7.85
CA ALA A 142 7.47 -17.52 -8.13
C ALA A 142 6.64 -18.72 -7.61
N ASP A 143 6.79 -19.86 -8.28
CA ASP A 143 6.18 -21.09 -7.80
C ASP A 143 6.81 -21.49 -6.45
N GLY A 144 5.96 -21.98 -5.52
CA GLY A 144 6.38 -22.27 -4.14
C GLY A 144 6.34 -21.08 -3.18
N CYS A 145 5.85 -19.91 -3.62
CA CYS A 145 5.59 -18.76 -2.73
C CYS A 145 4.42 -19.01 -1.77
N ILE A 146 3.66 -20.10 -1.94
CA ILE A 146 2.63 -20.57 -1.02
C ILE A 146 3.05 -21.95 -0.54
N GLN A 147 3.16 -22.13 0.76
CA GLN A 147 3.52 -23.39 1.41
C GLN A 147 2.79 -23.51 2.75
N THR A 148 2.55 -24.75 3.19
CA THR A 148 2.05 -24.99 4.53
C THR A 148 3.23 -25.13 5.49
N ILE A 149 3.32 -24.24 6.47
CA ILE A 149 4.32 -24.25 7.54
C ILE A 149 3.59 -24.44 8.87
N ASP A 150 3.93 -25.47 9.61
CA ASP A 150 3.32 -25.82 10.90
C ASP A 150 1.79 -25.86 10.89
N GLY A 151 1.21 -26.31 9.77
CA GLY A 151 -0.23 -26.42 9.57
C GLY A 151 -0.92 -25.13 9.11
N VAL A 152 -0.19 -24.04 8.94
CA VAL A 152 -0.68 -22.73 8.49
C VAL A 152 -0.32 -22.52 7.02
N VAL A 153 -1.28 -22.12 6.21
CA VAL A 153 -1.01 -21.77 4.80
C VAL A 153 -0.32 -20.41 4.75
N THR A 154 0.94 -20.44 4.38
CA THR A 154 1.82 -19.27 4.39
C THR A 154 2.09 -18.79 2.97
N LEU A 155 1.85 -17.50 2.72
CA LEU A 155 2.12 -16.83 1.45
C LEU A 155 3.21 -15.78 1.64
N LYS A 156 4.33 -15.95 0.91
CA LYS A 156 5.46 -15.01 0.94
C LYS A 156 5.38 -14.04 -0.23
N VAL A 157 5.02 -12.79 0.06
CA VAL A 157 4.94 -11.72 -0.95
C VAL A 157 6.31 -11.14 -1.25
N ALA A 158 7.08 -10.89 -0.20
CA ALA A 158 8.45 -10.40 -0.27
C ALA A 158 9.20 -10.79 0.99
N ASP A 159 10.51 -10.55 1.04
CA ASP A 159 11.27 -10.71 2.27
C ASP A 159 10.73 -9.76 3.33
N PHE A 160 10.48 -10.31 4.50
CA PHE A 160 9.90 -9.58 5.61
C PHE A 160 11.04 -9.07 6.50
N PRO A 161 11.24 -7.74 6.60
CA PRO A 161 12.26 -7.21 7.50
C PRO A 161 11.77 -7.33 8.94
N PHE A 162 12.55 -7.98 9.78
CA PHE A 162 12.44 -7.91 11.24
C PHE A 162 13.40 -6.88 11.77
#